data_a560c6fd7a145798ca442c1f2c3f6cee
#
_entry.id   a560c6fd7a145798ca442c1f2c3f6cee
#
_cell.length_a   1.000
_cell.length_b   1.000
_cell.length_c   1.000
_cell.angle_alpha   90.00
_cell.angle_beta   90.00
_cell.angle_gamma   90.00
#
_symmetry.space_group_name_H-M   'P 1'
#
loop_
_entity.id
_entity.type
_entity.pdbx_description
1 polymer ?
#
loop_
_entity_poly.entity_id
_entity_poly.type
_entity_poly.pdbx_seq_one_letter_code
_entity_poly.pdbx_strand_id
1 'polypeptide(L)'
;MDVKAFNRSLWVFHVNTGSCNGCDIEIIAALTPRYDVERFGIKLVGTPRHADVLLVTGPVTREMAKKLKRIYDQVPDPKAVMVVGNCGSTGGVFYESYNLVGPVDKIIPVDVYVPGCPPRPEAIIQGVIKLWEKLEDKRRGKC
;
A
#
# COMPACT_ATOMS: atom_id res chain seq x y z
N MET A 1 8.82 -28.66 -4.50
CA MET A 1 8.18 -27.55 -5.25
C MET A 1 8.83 -26.27 -4.80
N ASP A 2 9.55 -25.62 -5.69
CA ASP A 2 10.20 -24.34 -5.36
C ASP A 2 9.14 -23.26 -5.12
N VAL A 3 9.01 -22.87 -3.87
CA VAL A 3 8.13 -21.80 -3.41
C VAL A 3 8.47 -20.46 -4.07
N LYS A 4 9.65 -20.34 -4.67
CA LYS A 4 10.11 -19.17 -5.43
C LYS A 4 9.24 -18.81 -6.63
N ALA A 5 8.51 -19.74 -7.22
CA ALA A 5 7.63 -19.48 -8.35
C ALA A 5 6.36 -18.70 -7.93
N PHE A 6 5.87 -18.91 -6.70
CA PHE A 6 4.72 -18.18 -6.15
C PHE A 6 5.08 -16.79 -5.59
N ASN A 7 6.36 -16.51 -5.39
CA ASN A 7 6.83 -15.24 -4.85
C ASN A 7 6.84 -14.10 -5.89
N ARG A 8 6.53 -14.38 -7.14
CA ARG A 8 6.60 -13.39 -8.23
C ARG A 8 5.27 -12.73 -8.56
N SER A 9 4.20 -13.04 -7.82
CA SER A 9 2.89 -12.43 -8.04
C SER A 9 2.40 -11.80 -6.74
N LEU A 10 2.19 -10.48 -6.75
CA LEU A 10 1.60 -9.72 -5.67
C LEU A 10 0.28 -9.12 -6.13
N TRP A 11 -0.79 -9.49 -5.47
CA TRP A 11 -2.08 -8.89 -5.70
C TRP A 11 -2.28 -7.74 -4.74
N VAL A 12 -2.49 -6.56 -5.29
CA VAL A 12 -2.52 -5.29 -4.56
C VAL A 12 -3.94 -4.74 -4.58
N PHE A 13 -4.44 -4.38 -3.41
CA PHE A 13 -5.68 -3.64 -3.26
C PHE A 13 -5.39 -2.20 -2.84
N HIS A 14 -5.86 -1.23 -3.62
CA HIS A 14 -5.67 0.20 -3.36
C HIS A 14 -6.80 0.75 -2.49
N VAL A 15 -6.44 1.51 -1.47
CA VAL A 15 -7.36 2.22 -0.57
C VAL A 15 -6.97 3.68 -0.47
N ASN A 16 -7.89 4.56 -0.86
CA ASN A 16 -7.78 5.98 -0.62
C ASN A 16 -8.42 6.34 0.73
N THR A 17 -7.67 6.92 1.65
CA THR A 17 -8.13 7.27 2.99
C THR A 17 -8.40 8.77 3.19
N GLY A 18 -8.34 9.53 2.12
CA GLY A 18 -8.52 10.99 2.14
C GLY A 18 -7.44 11.71 1.33
N SER A 19 -6.84 11.02 0.35
CA SER A 19 -5.81 11.54 -0.54
C SER A 19 -6.35 12.64 -1.46
N CYS A 20 -5.48 13.58 -1.83
CA CYS A 20 -5.77 14.58 -2.87
C CYS A 20 -5.74 14.02 -4.30
N ASN A 21 -5.62 12.70 -4.48
CA ASN A 21 -5.45 11.95 -5.72
C ASN A 21 -4.08 12.10 -6.42
N GLY A 22 -3.16 12.88 -5.92
CA GLY A 22 -1.81 12.97 -6.48
C GLY A 22 -1.08 11.63 -6.48
N CYS A 23 -1.07 10.96 -5.34
CA CYS A 23 -0.48 9.62 -5.20
C CYS A 23 -1.23 8.58 -6.03
N ASP A 24 -2.54 8.69 -6.13
CA ASP A 24 -3.38 7.75 -6.90
C ASP A 24 -3.08 7.83 -8.40
N ILE A 25 -2.88 9.04 -8.92
CA ILE A 25 -2.49 9.28 -10.32
C ILE A 25 -1.13 8.65 -10.60
N GLU A 26 -0.17 8.80 -9.71
CA GLU A 26 1.17 8.21 -9.87
C GLU A 26 1.14 6.67 -9.77
N ILE A 27 0.27 6.10 -8.95
CA ILE A 27 0.04 4.65 -8.89
C ILE A 27 -0.53 4.15 -10.22
N ILE A 28 -1.51 4.86 -10.78
CA ILE A 28 -2.08 4.53 -12.10
C ILE A 28 -1.00 4.69 -13.18
N ALA A 29 -0.19 5.74 -13.14
CA ALA A 29 0.92 5.93 -14.06
C ALA A 29 1.92 4.76 -14.01
N ALA A 30 2.19 4.21 -12.83
CA ALA A 30 3.03 3.02 -12.67
C ALA A 30 2.45 1.77 -13.35
N LEU A 31 1.12 1.67 -13.45
CA LEU A 31 0.42 0.58 -14.14
C LEU A 31 0.35 0.78 -15.68
N THR A 32 0.67 1.97 -16.18
CA THR A 32 0.65 2.23 -17.62
C THR A 32 1.81 1.55 -18.35
N PRO A 33 1.72 1.36 -19.69
CA PRO A 33 2.76 0.67 -20.47
C PRO A 33 4.17 1.25 -20.34
N ARG A 34 4.29 2.52 -20.00
CA ARG A 34 5.60 3.17 -19.83
C ARG A 34 6.43 2.56 -18.69
N TYR A 35 5.80 2.25 -17.57
CA TYR A 35 6.44 1.67 -16.39
C TYR A 35 6.13 0.19 -16.22
N ASP A 36 4.95 -0.21 -16.64
CA ASP A 36 4.47 -1.60 -16.72
C ASP A 36 4.82 -2.43 -15.48
N VAL A 37 4.35 -1.98 -14.33
CA VAL A 37 4.57 -2.68 -13.05
C VAL A 37 3.99 -4.10 -13.08
N GLU A 38 2.97 -4.34 -13.88
CA GLU A 38 2.34 -5.66 -14.03
C GLU A 38 3.32 -6.72 -14.58
N ARG A 39 4.32 -6.34 -15.38
CA ARG A 39 5.37 -7.26 -15.85
C ARG A 39 6.20 -7.87 -14.71
N PHE A 40 6.24 -7.21 -13.56
CA PHE A 40 6.89 -7.73 -12.37
C PHE A 40 5.99 -8.65 -11.53
N GLY A 41 4.79 -8.95 -12.01
CA GLY A 41 3.84 -9.81 -11.32
C GLY A 41 2.93 -9.09 -10.33
N ILE A 42 2.81 -7.78 -10.43
CA ILE A 42 1.93 -6.98 -9.59
C ILE A 42 0.59 -6.83 -10.28
N LYS A 43 -0.50 -7.18 -9.60
CA LYS A 43 -1.85 -7.05 -10.13
C LYS A 43 -2.73 -6.25 -9.18
N LEU A 44 -3.40 -5.23 -9.73
CA LEU A 44 -4.42 -4.50 -8.99
C LEU A 44 -5.72 -5.32 -8.95
N VAL A 45 -6.26 -5.53 -7.75
CA VAL A 45 -7.50 -6.28 -7.54
C VAL A 45 -8.59 -5.40 -6.94
N GLY A 46 -9.84 -5.73 -7.22
CA GLY A 46 -11.00 -4.96 -6.81
C GLY A 46 -11.58 -5.35 -5.44
N THR A 47 -10.97 -6.30 -4.73
CA THR A 47 -11.45 -6.74 -3.42
C THR A 47 -10.30 -7.04 -2.46
N PRO A 48 -10.42 -6.63 -1.19
CA PRO A 48 -9.38 -6.90 -0.20
C PRO A 48 -9.17 -8.37 0.10
N ARG A 49 -10.18 -9.22 -0.10
CA ARG A 49 -10.10 -10.65 0.16
C ARG A 49 -9.16 -11.40 -0.79
N HIS A 50 -8.92 -10.84 -1.97
CA HIS A 50 -7.99 -11.41 -2.96
C HIS A 50 -6.61 -10.76 -2.91
N ALA A 51 -6.42 -9.76 -2.05
CA ALA A 51 -5.18 -9.02 -1.99
C ALA A 51 -4.17 -9.63 -1.01
N ASP A 52 -2.91 -9.58 -1.37
CA ASP A 52 -1.77 -9.87 -0.49
C ASP A 52 -1.22 -8.58 0.14
N VAL A 53 -1.37 -7.49 -0.58
CA VAL A 53 -0.84 -6.17 -0.22
C VAL A 53 -1.94 -5.13 -0.21
N LEU A 54 -2.00 -4.37 0.88
CA LEU A 54 -2.84 -3.20 1.00
C LEU A 54 -2.01 -1.95 0.67
N LEU A 55 -2.38 -1.26 -0.40
CA LEU A 55 -1.75 -0.02 -0.84
C LEU A 55 -2.60 1.16 -0.38
N VAL A 56 -2.09 1.92 0.59
CA VAL A 56 -2.84 3.02 1.21
C VAL A 56 -2.29 4.37 0.77
N THR A 57 -3.17 5.26 0.38
CA THR A 57 -2.84 6.65 0.03
C THR A 57 -3.61 7.64 0.89
N GLY A 58 -2.95 8.76 1.20
CA GLY A 58 -3.53 9.86 1.93
C GLY A 58 -3.56 9.72 3.45
N PRO A 59 -3.83 10.83 4.15
CA PRO A 59 -4.00 10.82 5.59
C PRO A 59 -5.34 10.15 5.95
N VAL A 60 -5.43 9.56 7.13
CA VAL A 60 -6.67 8.88 7.52
C VAL A 60 -7.67 9.87 8.09
N THR A 61 -8.77 10.06 7.39
CA THR A 61 -9.91 10.84 7.88
C THR A 61 -10.69 10.07 8.94
N ARG A 62 -11.41 10.78 9.80
CA ARG A 62 -12.25 10.17 10.86
C ARG A 62 -13.28 9.18 10.30
N GLU A 63 -13.83 9.50 9.14
CA GLU A 63 -14.78 8.62 8.46
C GLU A 63 -14.14 7.34 7.95
N MET A 64 -12.93 7.44 7.40
CA MET A 64 -12.23 6.30 6.82
C MET A 64 -11.52 5.41 7.86
N ALA A 65 -11.27 5.90 9.06
CA ALA A 65 -10.55 5.14 10.09
C ALA A 65 -11.18 3.77 10.38
N LYS A 66 -12.48 3.74 10.61
CA LYS A 66 -13.23 2.48 10.87
C LYS A 66 -13.29 1.59 9.64
N LYS A 67 -13.44 2.20 8.45
CA LYS A 67 -13.49 1.47 7.18
C LYS A 67 -12.13 0.85 6.85
N LEU A 68 -11.05 1.59 7.04
CA LEU A 68 -9.68 1.11 6.81
C LEU A 68 -9.37 -0.12 7.69
N LYS A 69 -9.72 -0.08 8.98
CA LYS A 69 -9.53 -1.22 9.87
C LYS A 69 -10.33 -2.45 9.40
N ARG A 70 -11.58 -2.25 9.01
CA ARG A 70 -12.43 -3.33 8.47
C ARG A 70 -11.85 -3.92 7.18
N ILE A 71 -11.31 -3.09 6.29
CA ILE A 71 -10.65 -3.55 5.06
C ILE A 71 -9.40 -4.35 5.41
N TYR A 72 -8.59 -3.86 6.34
CA TYR A 72 -7.39 -4.56 6.80
C TYR A 72 -7.70 -5.95 7.36
N ASP A 73 -8.76 -6.08 8.13
CA ASP A 73 -9.19 -7.36 8.71
C ASP A 73 -9.67 -8.36 7.63
N GLN A 74 -10.14 -7.87 6.48
CA GLN A 74 -10.57 -8.70 5.35
C GLN A 74 -9.43 -9.24 4.49
N VAL A 75 -8.25 -8.64 4.56
CA VAL A 75 -7.09 -9.13 3.82
C VAL A 75 -6.55 -10.39 4.50
N PRO A 76 -6.40 -11.51 3.77
CA PRO A 76 -5.90 -12.76 4.35
C PRO A 76 -4.43 -12.67 4.74
N ASP A 77 -4.01 -13.43 5.74
CA ASP A 77 -2.60 -13.60 6.10
C ASP A 77 -1.88 -14.60 5.18
N PRO A 78 -0.61 -14.38 4.84
CA PRO A 78 0.26 -13.25 5.19
C PRO A 78 -0.06 -12.00 4.38
N LYS A 79 -0.17 -10.87 5.06
CA LYS A 79 -0.48 -9.58 4.45
C LYS A 79 0.60 -8.54 4.74
N ALA A 80 0.72 -7.58 3.85
CA ALA A 80 1.60 -6.44 4.03
C ALA A 80 0.86 -5.14 3.71
N VAL A 81 1.31 -4.06 4.33
CA VAL A 81 0.76 -2.72 4.12
C VAL A 81 1.85 -1.81 3.63
N MET A 82 1.60 -1.18 2.48
CA MET A 82 2.47 -0.15 1.92
C MET A 82 1.72 1.18 1.89
N VAL A 83 2.33 2.21 2.45
CA VAL A 83 1.80 3.58 2.42
C VAL A 83 2.56 4.39 1.39
N VAL A 84 1.82 5.00 0.48
CA VAL A 84 2.38 5.84 -0.58
C VAL A 84 2.08 7.30 -0.29
N GLY A 85 3.14 8.09 -0.22
CA GLY A 85 3.09 9.52 -0.02
C GLY A 85 3.26 9.97 1.43
N ASN A 86 3.64 11.23 1.58
CA ASN A 86 3.90 11.83 2.89
C ASN A 86 2.63 11.99 3.74
N CYS A 87 1.47 12.20 3.10
CA CYS A 87 0.21 12.36 3.81
C CYS A 87 -0.15 11.13 4.64
N GLY A 88 0.06 9.92 4.10
CA GLY A 88 -0.17 8.68 4.83
C GLY A 88 0.87 8.40 5.91
N SER A 89 2.11 8.86 5.71
CA SER A 89 3.23 8.62 6.63
C SER A 89 3.20 9.55 7.86
N THR A 90 2.94 10.84 7.65
CA THR A 90 3.07 11.87 8.69
C THR A 90 1.85 12.79 8.81
N GLY A 91 0.89 12.69 7.91
CA GLY A 91 -0.20 13.66 7.74
C GLY A 91 0.10 14.71 6.67
N GLY A 92 1.38 14.91 6.31
CA GLY A 92 1.81 15.82 5.25
C GLY A 92 1.27 17.23 5.41
N VAL A 93 0.77 17.80 4.32
CA VAL A 93 0.18 19.17 4.29
C VAL A 93 -1.07 19.28 5.16
N PHE A 94 -1.78 18.18 5.38
CA PHE A 94 -3.03 18.16 6.17
C PHE A 94 -2.82 17.88 7.66
N TYR A 95 -1.58 17.87 8.11
CA TYR A 95 -1.25 17.67 9.53
C TYR A 95 -2.04 18.65 10.41
N GLU A 96 -2.56 18.14 11.53
CA GLU A 96 -3.43 18.89 12.47
C GLU A 96 -4.79 19.36 11.93
N SER A 97 -5.23 18.91 10.76
CA SER A 97 -6.59 19.16 10.30
C SER A 97 -7.62 18.51 11.25
N TYR A 98 -8.69 19.23 11.55
CA TYR A 98 -9.72 18.78 12.51
C TYR A 98 -10.41 17.47 12.13
N ASN A 99 -10.44 17.11 10.87
CA ASN A 99 -11.08 15.88 10.36
C ASN A 99 -10.11 14.70 10.21
N LEU A 100 -8.85 14.85 10.55
CA LEU A 100 -7.87 13.78 10.49
C LEU A 100 -7.72 13.06 11.81
N VAL A 101 -7.58 11.73 11.74
CA VAL A 101 -7.13 10.91 12.86
C VAL A 101 -5.60 10.93 12.94
N GLY A 102 -4.94 11.06 11.80
CA GLY A 102 -3.49 11.12 11.68
C GLY A 102 -2.94 10.20 10.60
N PRO A 103 -1.67 9.82 10.73
CA PRO A 103 -1.04 8.89 9.81
C PRO A 103 -1.62 7.49 9.90
N VAL A 104 -1.36 6.68 8.88
CA VAL A 104 -1.93 5.32 8.73
C VAL A 104 -1.50 4.38 9.85
N ASP A 105 -0.27 4.52 10.35
CA ASP A 105 0.31 3.68 11.38
C ASP A 105 -0.43 3.72 12.74
N LYS A 106 -1.18 4.77 12.99
CA LYS A 106 -2.05 4.86 14.19
C LYS A 106 -3.23 3.91 14.17
N ILE A 107 -3.60 3.40 12.99
CA ILE A 107 -4.80 2.58 12.82
C ILE A 107 -4.45 1.14 12.46
N ILE A 108 -3.50 0.95 11.55
CA ILE A 108 -3.04 -0.35 11.09
C ILE A 108 -1.50 -0.39 11.04
N PRO A 109 -0.89 -1.56 11.28
CA PRO A 109 0.55 -1.69 11.16
C PRO A 109 0.98 -1.48 9.70
N VAL A 110 2.07 -0.73 9.50
CA VAL A 110 2.63 -0.41 8.19
C VAL A 110 3.98 -1.09 8.03
N ASP A 111 4.20 -1.74 6.90
CA ASP A 111 5.45 -2.44 6.61
C ASP A 111 6.43 -1.58 5.82
N VAL A 112 5.94 -0.83 4.84
CA VAL A 112 6.78 0.00 3.96
C VAL A 112 6.15 1.36 3.74
N TYR A 113 6.98 2.40 3.81
CA TYR A 113 6.63 3.76 3.44
C TYR A 113 7.35 4.18 2.17
N VAL A 114 6.63 4.82 1.27
CA VAL A 114 7.18 5.44 0.06
C VAL A 114 7.02 6.96 0.20
N PRO A 115 8.09 7.70 0.51
CA PRO A 115 8.02 9.14 0.69
C PRO A 115 7.85 9.87 -0.64
N GLY A 116 7.18 10.99 -0.61
CA GLY A 116 6.97 11.87 -1.75
C GLY A 116 5.60 12.56 -1.69
N CYS A 117 5.42 13.58 -2.51
CA CYS A 117 4.15 14.32 -2.56
C CYS A 117 3.86 14.83 -3.99
N PRO A 118 3.45 13.96 -4.90
CA PRO A 118 3.48 12.48 -4.87
C PRO A 118 4.87 11.89 -5.13
N PRO A 119 5.13 10.63 -4.72
CA PRO A 119 6.33 9.93 -5.14
C PRO A 119 6.23 9.58 -6.62
N ARG A 120 7.36 9.56 -7.30
CA ARG A 120 7.42 9.13 -8.71
C ARG A 120 7.14 7.63 -8.83
N PRO A 121 6.68 7.15 -10.00
CA PRO A 121 6.42 5.73 -10.24
C PRO A 121 7.62 4.83 -9.93
N GLU A 122 8.84 5.29 -10.22
CA GLU A 122 10.07 4.54 -9.93
C GLU A 122 10.25 4.30 -8.41
N ALA A 123 9.91 5.30 -7.59
CA ALA A 123 9.97 5.17 -6.13
C ALA A 123 8.91 4.19 -5.61
N ILE A 124 7.74 4.14 -6.24
CA ILE A 124 6.68 3.17 -5.92
C ILE A 124 7.17 1.75 -6.25
N ILE A 125 7.79 1.55 -7.40
CA ILE A 125 8.38 0.26 -7.80
C ILE A 125 9.45 -0.20 -6.81
N GLN A 126 10.34 0.69 -6.39
CA GLN A 126 11.34 0.39 -5.37
C GLN A 126 10.69 0.01 -4.02
N GLY A 127 9.60 0.70 -3.66
CA GLY A 127 8.80 0.37 -2.47
C GLY A 127 8.25 -1.05 -2.52
N VAL A 128 7.76 -1.47 -3.69
CA VAL A 128 7.26 -2.83 -3.91
C VAL A 128 8.36 -3.88 -3.77
N ILE A 129 9.56 -3.61 -4.29
CA ILE A 129 10.70 -4.53 -4.15
C ILE A 129 11.04 -4.74 -2.67
N LYS A 130 11.11 -3.67 -1.88
CA LYS A 130 11.32 -3.75 -0.43
C LYS A 130 10.19 -4.50 0.28
N LEU A 131 8.97 -4.34 -0.20
CA LEU A 131 7.82 -5.04 0.34
C LEU A 131 7.91 -6.54 0.11
N TRP A 132 8.40 -6.95 -1.05
CA TRP A 132 8.64 -8.35 -1.37
C TRP A 132 9.59 -9.02 -0.38
N GLU A 133 10.72 -8.38 -0.10
CA GLU A 133 11.70 -8.86 0.87
C GLU A 133 11.06 -9.05 2.25
N LYS A 134 10.27 -8.07 2.71
CA LYS A 134 9.56 -8.16 4.00
C LYS A 134 8.50 -9.25 4.04
N LEU A 135 7.77 -9.46 2.94
CA LEU A 135 6.79 -10.55 2.86
C LEU A 135 7.44 -11.92 2.89
N GLU A 136 8.57 -12.08 2.22
CA GLU A 136 9.36 -13.32 2.28
C GLU A 136 9.83 -13.61 3.71
N ASP A 137 10.32 -12.61 4.42
CA ASP A 137 10.73 -12.73 5.82
C ASP A 137 9.55 -13.10 6.72
N LYS A 138 8.39 -12.48 6.54
CA LYS A 138 7.15 -12.83 7.26
C LYS A 138 6.70 -14.27 6.98
N ARG A 139 6.84 -14.74 5.75
CA ARG A 139 6.52 -16.13 5.39
C ARG A 139 7.51 -17.14 5.99
N ARG A 140 8.80 -16.79 6.03
CA ARG A 140 9.85 -17.63 6.66
C ARG A 140 9.72 -17.68 8.17
N GLY A 141 9.33 -16.60 8.83
CA GLY A 141 9.16 -16.53 10.28
C GLY A 141 7.92 -17.26 10.81
N LYS A 142 7.07 -17.79 9.93
CA LYS A 142 5.89 -18.62 10.30
C LYS A 142 6.11 -20.12 10.13
N CYS A 143 7.30 -20.52 9.82
CA CYS A 143 7.68 -21.94 9.84
C CYS A 143 8.07 -22.40 11.23
#